data_11bb5e94ccd9f3d93599bed9b71a55e5
#
_entry.id   11bb5e94ccd9f3d93599bed9b71a55e5
#
_cell.length_a   1.000
_cell.length_b   1.000
_cell.length_c   1.000
_cell.angle_alpha   90.00
_cell.angle_beta   90.00
_cell.angle_gamma   90.00
#
_symmetry.space_group_name_H-M   'P 1'
#
loop_
_entity.id
_entity.type
_entity.pdbx_description
1 polymer ?
#
loop_
_entity_poly.entity_id
_entity_poly.type
_entity_poly.pdbx_seq_one_letter_code
_entity_poly.pdbx_strand_id
1 'polypeptide(L)'
;GDLSNVGIHGEVAVVGPGMNSKMDEMRSAYGLLNLRQVDAAIAARQQVAIKYREALRDVEGITFFDDMPGVRHNYSYFPIFIDEKAFGMSRDALYAKMRAANVLGRRYFYPLISEFSTYRGLESARPENLPNAHKMANSVLCLPMHHALSGEDLERVLSFFNK
;
A
#
# COMPACT_ATOMS: atom_id res chain seq x y z
N GLY A 1 -15.45 -15.90 -13.41
CA GLY A 1 -15.33 -16.09 -14.84
C GLY A 1 -13.86 -16.27 -15.21
N ASP A 2 -13.58 -17.03 -16.24
CA ASP A 2 -12.22 -17.28 -16.72
C ASP A 2 -11.65 -16.00 -17.37
N LEU A 3 -10.72 -15.34 -16.70
CA LEU A 3 -10.09 -14.11 -17.19
C LEU A 3 -9.18 -14.33 -18.40
N SER A 4 -8.83 -15.60 -18.73
CA SER A 4 -8.00 -15.91 -19.89
C SER A 4 -8.73 -15.70 -21.22
N ASN A 5 -10.05 -15.62 -21.19
CA ASN A 5 -10.94 -15.46 -22.34
C ASN A 5 -11.79 -14.19 -22.26
N VAL A 6 -11.22 -13.10 -21.74
CA VAL A 6 -11.91 -11.80 -21.72
C VAL A 6 -12.28 -11.39 -23.14
N GLY A 7 -13.57 -11.09 -23.37
CA GLY A 7 -14.11 -10.75 -24.67
C GLY A 7 -14.90 -11.89 -25.36
N ILE A 8 -14.88 -13.11 -24.80
CA ILE A 8 -15.68 -14.24 -25.31
C ILE A 8 -16.79 -14.55 -24.29
N HIS A 9 -18.03 -14.56 -24.75
CA HIS A 9 -19.19 -14.97 -23.96
C HIS A 9 -19.94 -16.08 -24.69
N GLY A 10 -19.82 -17.30 -24.16
CA GLY A 10 -20.35 -18.49 -24.81
C GLY A 10 -19.50 -18.98 -26.01
N GLU A 11 -20.01 -19.98 -26.73
CA GLU A 11 -19.28 -20.60 -27.85
C GLU A 11 -19.34 -19.81 -29.16
N VAL A 12 -20.29 -18.87 -29.28
CA VAL A 12 -20.65 -18.23 -30.56
C VAL A 12 -20.63 -16.69 -30.55
N ALA A 13 -20.38 -16.05 -29.38
CA ALA A 13 -20.42 -14.61 -29.28
C ALA A 13 -19.08 -14.04 -28.77
N VAL A 14 -18.45 -13.19 -29.57
CA VAL A 14 -17.32 -12.37 -29.17
C VAL A 14 -17.84 -11.00 -28.78
N VAL A 15 -17.69 -10.60 -27.51
CA VAL A 15 -18.18 -9.34 -26.97
C VAL A 15 -17.11 -8.24 -26.88
N GLY A 16 -15.83 -8.60 -27.16
CA GLY A 16 -14.73 -7.66 -27.20
C GLY A 16 -13.39 -8.36 -27.46
N PRO A 17 -12.32 -7.59 -27.68
CA PRO A 17 -10.98 -8.14 -27.81
C PRO A 17 -10.52 -8.77 -26.49
N GLY A 18 -9.86 -9.88 -26.54
CA GLY A 18 -9.32 -10.59 -25.41
C GLY A 18 -8.01 -11.29 -25.73
N MET A 19 -7.36 -11.86 -24.74
CA MET A 19 -6.13 -12.63 -24.89
C MET A 19 -6.39 -14.10 -24.52
N ASN A 20 -5.79 -15.01 -25.28
CA ASN A 20 -5.72 -16.41 -24.92
C ASN A 20 -4.41 -16.68 -24.16
N SER A 21 -4.36 -16.26 -22.89
CA SER A 21 -3.21 -16.44 -22.02
C SER A 21 -3.38 -17.70 -21.15
N LYS A 22 -2.31 -18.46 -21.03
CA LYS A 22 -2.21 -19.61 -20.13
C LYS A 22 -1.11 -19.34 -19.11
N MET A 23 -1.36 -19.70 -17.86
CA MET A 23 -0.32 -19.71 -16.84
C MET A 23 0.57 -20.92 -17.04
N ASP A 24 1.89 -20.76 -17.00
CA ASP A 24 2.80 -21.88 -17.05
C ASP A 24 2.73 -22.72 -15.75
N GLU A 25 3.15 -23.97 -15.84
CA GLU A 25 3.02 -24.93 -14.74
C GLU A 25 3.84 -24.54 -13.51
N MET A 26 5.01 -23.92 -13.68
CA MET A 26 5.85 -23.46 -12.57
C MET A 26 5.17 -22.37 -11.77
N ARG A 27 4.60 -21.35 -12.44
CA ARG A 27 3.83 -20.30 -11.78
C ARG A 27 2.55 -20.82 -11.15
N SER A 28 1.89 -21.78 -11.79
CA SER A 28 0.68 -22.42 -11.26
C SER A 28 0.99 -23.20 -9.98
N ALA A 29 2.06 -24.00 -9.97
CA ALA A 29 2.49 -24.74 -8.79
C ALA A 29 2.88 -23.79 -7.64
N TYR A 30 3.65 -22.73 -7.93
CA TYR A 30 4.03 -21.71 -6.95
C TYR A 30 2.80 -20.98 -6.40
N GLY A 31 1.84 -20.64 -7.26
CA GLY A 31 0.58 -20.02 -6.87
C GLY A 31 -0.22 -20.90 -5.91
N LEU A 32 -0.32 -22.20 -6.19
CA LEU A 32 -1.01 -23.15 -5.30
C LEU A 32 -0.33 -23.28 -3.93
N LEU A 33 1.00 -23.25 -3.88
CA LEU A 33 1.73 -23.22 -2.61
C LEU A 33 1.45 -21.96 -1.80
N ASN A 34 1.44 -20.79 -2.46
CA ASN A 34 1.12 -19.52 -1.80
C ASN A 34 -0.32 -19.49 -1.27
N LEU A 35 -1.28 -20.03 -2.02
CA LEU A 35 -2.68 -20.09 -1.60
C LEU A 35 -2.89 -20.85 -0.28
N ARG A 36 -2.04 -21.85 0.01
CA ARG A 36 -2.10 -22.60 1.27
C ARG A 36 -1.75 -21.76 2.49
N GLN A 37 -1.04 -20.64 2.32
CA GLN A 37 -0.53 -19.80 3.40
C GLN A 37 -1.16 -18.40 3.44
N VAL A 38 -1.94 -18.03 2.42
CA VAL A 38 -2.42 -16.65 2.26
C VAL A 38 -3.28 -16.19 3.43
N ASP A 39 -4.16 -17.03 3.94
CA ASP A 39 -5.06 -16.67 5.05
C ASP A 39 -4.28 -16.46 6.35
N ALA A 40 -3.31 -17.32 6.65
CA ALA A 40 -2.43 -17.17 7.81
C ALA A 40 -1.58 -15.90 7.70
N ALA A 41 -1.06 -15.60 6.51
CA ALA A 41 -0.30 -14.38 6.26
C ALA A 41 -1.16 -13.11 6.39
N ILE A 42 -2.42 -13.15 5.95
CA ILE A 42 -3.37 -12.03 6.13
C ILE A 42 -3.66 -11.83 7.62
N ALA A 43 -3.94 -12.90 8.36
CA ALA A 43 -4.21 -12.82 9.79
C ALA A 43 -3.01 -12.25 10.58
N ALA A 44 -1.79 -12.67 10.25
CA ALA A 44 -0.59 -12.12 10.88
C ALA A 44 -0.41 -10.62 10.57
N ARG A 45 -0.62 -10.17 9.33
CA ARG A 45 -0.58 -8.74 8.97
C ARG A 45 -1.69 -7.95 9.65
N GLN A 46 -2.86 -8.54 9.85
CA GLN A 46 -3.95 -7.91 10.61
C GLN A 46 -3.51 -7.58 12.04
N GLN A 47 -2.83 -8.51 12.72
CA GLN A 47 -2.30 -8.27 14.07
C GLN A 47 -1.29 -7.12 14.08
N VAL A 48 -0.41 -7.03 13.09
CA VAL A 48 0.50 -5.89 12.95
C VAL A 48 -0.28 -4.58 12.76
N ALA A 49 -1.31 -4.57 11.90
CA ALA A 49 -2.14 -3.39 11.66
C ALA A 49 -2.88 -2.92 12.93
N ILE A 50 -3.40 -3.86 13.75
CA ILE A 50 -4.03 -3.55 15.02
C ILE A 50 -3.03 -2.85 15.96
N LYS A 51 -1.84 -3.41 16.13
CA LYS A 51 -0.80 -2.83 16.98
C LYS A 51 -0.35 -1.44 16.51
N TYR A 52 -0.21 -1.24 15.20
CA TYR A 52 0.08 0.09 14.65
C TYR A 52 -1.02 1.10 14.98
N ARG A 53 -2.28 0.73 14.82
CA ARG A 53 -3.41 1.61 15.13
C ARG A 53 -3.47 1.96 16.63
N GLU A 54 -3.27 0.97 17.49
CA GLU A 54 -3.25 1.18 18.94
C GLU A 54 -2.14 2.17 19.35
N ALA A 55 -0.93 1.98 18.81
CA ALA A 55 0.21 2.81 19.16
C ALA A 55 0.17 4.23 18.53
N LEU A 56 -0.45 4.37 17.36
CA LEU A 56 -0.44 5.63 16.61
C LEU A 56 -1.70 6.48 16.79
N ARG A 57 -2.75 5.97 17.43
CA ARG A 57 -4.05 6.63 17.56
C ARG A 57 -3.96 8.01 18.19
N ASP A 58 -3.15 8.16 19.22
CA ASP A 58 -3.00 9.38 20.00
C ASP A 58 -1.73 10.19 19.64
N VAL A 59 -1.04 9.78 18.55
CA VAL A 59 0.14 10.52 18.09
C VAL A 59 -0.30 11.73 17.28
N GLU A 60 -0.06 12.92 17.82
CA GLU A 60 -0.42 14.18 17.20
C GLU A 60 0.22 14.35 15.81
N GLY A 61 -0.58 14.71 14.81
CA GLY A 61 -0.13 14.88 13.42
C GLY A 61 0.02 13.58 12.61
N ILE A 62 -0.35 12.42 13.17
CA ILE A 62 -0.42 11.16 12.45
C ILE A 62 -1.88 10.76 12.26
N THR A 63 -2.24 10.42 11.02
CA THR A 63 -3.55 9.85 10.70
C THR A 63 -3.39 8.60 9.84
N PHE A 64 -4.37 7.71 9.88
CA PHE A 64 -4.40 6.47 9.11
C PHE A 64 -5.84 6.04 8.82
N PHE A 65 -6.03 5.03 7.98
CA PHE A 65 -7.36 4.50 7.69
C PHE A 65 -7.73 3.38 8.66
N ASP A 66 -8.98 3.39 9.09
CA ASP A 66 -9.61 2.22 9.72
C ASP A 66 -10.05 1.21 8.66
N ASP A 67 -10.37 -0.03 9.09
CA ASP A 67 -10.92 -1.03 8.20
C ASP A 67 -12.32 -0.61 7.73
N MET A 68 -12.57 -0.75 6.44
CA MET A 68 -13.88 -0.43 5.88
C MET A 68 -14.89 -1.53 6.23
N PRO A 69 -16.09 -1.19 6.74
CA PRO A 69 -17.13 -2.16 7.02
C PRO A 69 -17.48 -2.99 5.78
N GLY A 70 -17.64 -4.30 5.96
CA GLY A 70 -17.99 -5.23 4.88
C GLY A 70 -16.86 -5.58 3.91
N VAL A 71 -15.63 -5.08 4.12
CA VAL A 71 -14.46 -5.40 3.31
C VAL A 71 -13.54 -6.35 4.04
N ARG A 72 -13.20 -7.49 3.39
CA ARG A 72 -12.12 -8.36 3.84
C ARG A 72 -10.78 -7.78 3.37
N HIS A 73 -10.10 -7.06 4.26
CA HIS A 73 -8.83 -6.42 3.96
C HIS A 73 -7.68 -7.43 3.93
N ASN A 74 -6.71 -7.25 3.04
CA ASN A 74 -5.53 -8.12 2.92
C ASN A 74 -4.29 -7.59 3.66
N TYR A 75 -4.36 -6.36 4.19
CA TYR A 75 -3.29 -5.69 4.95
C TYR A 75 -1.93 -5.67 4.20
N SER A 76 -1.96 -5.44 2.88
CA SER A 76 -0.73 -5.38 2.07
C SER A 76 0.12 -4.15 2.39
N TYR A 77 -0.52 -3.06 2.81
CA TYR A 77 0.11 -1.80 3.18
C TYR A 77 -0.50 -1.25 4.46
N PHE A 78 0.28 -0.46 5.19
CA PHE A 78 -0.21 0.35 6.30
C PHE A 78 0.21 1.81 6.06
N PRO A 79 -0.57 2.58 5.29
CA PRO A 79 -0.29 3.99 5.04
C PRO A 79 -0.66 4.83 6.25
N ILE A 80 0.26 5.69 6.65
CA ILE A 80 0.03 6.81 7.56
C ILE A 80 0.18 8.11 6.79
N PHE A 81 -0.51 9.16 7.27
CA PHE A 81 -0.42 10.50 6.72
C PHE A 81 0.11 11.44 7.79
N ILE A 82 1.10 12.24 7.43
CA ILE A 82 1.85 13.07 8.36
C ILE A 82 1.47 14.52 8.12
N ASP A 83 0.92 15.15 9.14
CA ASP A 83 0.82 16.61 9.24
C ASP A 83 2.12 17.14 9.87
N GLU A 84 2.96 17.77 9.06
CA GLU A 84 4.28 18.23 9.46
C GLU A 84 4.22 19.23 10.64
N LYS A 85 3.19 20.09 10.66
CA LYS A 85 3.07 21.14 11.70
C LYS A 85 2.71 20.54 13.05
N ALA A 86 1.78 19.61 13.06
CA ALA A 86 1.33 18.96 14.29
C ALA A 86 2.33 17.91 14.77
N PHE A 87 2.88 17.10 13.86
CA PHE A 87 3.87 16.08 14.20
C PHE A 87 5.25 16.66 14.53
N GLY A 88 5.57 17.86 14.00
CA GLY A 88 6.87 18.53 14.19
C GLY A 88 7.98 18.04 13.27
N MET A 89 7.63 17.19 12.27
CA MET A 89 8.58 16.66 11.30
C MET A 89 7.88 16.33 9.98
N SER A 90 8.51 16.67 8.84
CA SER A 90 7.96 16.33 7.54
C SER A 90 8.03 14.81 7.26
N ARG A 91 7.15 14.33 6.36
CA ARG A 91 7.17 12.96 5.86
C ARG A 91 8.56 12.54 5.37
N ASP A 92 9.25 13.41 4.64
CA ASP A 92 10.56 13.10 4.07
C ASP A 92 11.66 13.07 5.11
N ALA A 93 11.61 13.93 6.13
CA ALA A 93 12.53 13.89 7.26
C ALA A 93 12.34 12.61 8.08
N LEU A 94 11.10 12.21 8.37
CA LEU A 94 10.82 10.94 9.05
C LEU A 94 11.29 9.75 8.22
N TYR A 95 11.00 9.73 6.92
CA TYR A 95 11.48 8.69 6.00
C TYR A 95 13.01 8.56 6.03
N ALA A 96 13.74 9.69 5.95
CA ALA A 96 15.20 9.69 6.01
C ALA A 96 15.72 9.17 7.35
N LYS A 97 15.11 9.59 8.47
CA LYS A 97 15.45 9.12 9.82
C LYS A 97 15.24 7.63 9.98
N MET A 98 14.09 7.11 9.55
CA MET A 98 13.80 5.66 9.56
C MET A 98 14.82 4.89 8.71
N ARG A 99 15.11 5.37 7.51
CA ARG A 99 16.06 4.72 6.60
C ARG A 99 17.48 4.69 7.15
N ALA A 100 17.94 5.76 7.79
CA ALA A 100 19.24 5.83 8.46
C ALA A 100 19.37 4.78 9.57
N ALA A 101 18.26 4.42 10.22
CA ALA A 101 18.20 3.36 11.21
C ALA A 101 17.86 1.97 10.61
N ASN A 102 17.96 1.81 9.28
CA ASN A 102 17.64 0.58 8.55
C ASN A 102 16.18 0.10 8.74
N VAL A 103 15.25 1.04 8.92
CA VAL A 103 13.80 0.78 8.91
C VAL A 103 13.23 1.30 7.59
N LEU A 104 12.79 0.37 6.73
CA LEU A 104 12.43 0.66 5.35
C LEU A 104 10.93 0.94 5.20
N GLY A 105 10.51 2.16 5.46
CA GLY A 105 9.21 2.68 5.04
C GLY A 105 9.18 2.93 3.52
N ARG A 106 8.00 3.14 2.96
CA ARG A 106 7.82 3.42 1.53
C ARG A 106 6.89 4.60 1.29
N ARG A 107 7.28 5.51 0.39
CA ARG A 107 6.46 6.64 -0.04
C ARG A 107 5.56 6.21 -1.19
N TYR A 108 4.50 5.47 -0.94
CA TYR A 108 3.62 4.92 -1.95
C TYR A 108 2.33 5.76 -2.12
N PHE A 109 2.12 6.37 -3.26
CA PHE A 109 3.00 6.35 -4.42
C PHE A 109 3.54 7.75 -4.65
N TYR A 110 4.83 7.87 -4.68
CA TYR A 110 5.54 9.12 -4.89
C TYR A 110 6.75 8.86 -5.79
N PRO A 111 7.01 9.69 -6.83
CA PRO A 111 6.17 10.80 -7.26
C PRO A 111 4.84 10.32 -7.88
N LEU A 112 3.88 11.23 -8.08
CA LEU A 112 2.65 10.93 -8.80
C LEU A 112 2.93 10.61 -10.27
N ILE A 113 2.09 9.76 -10.89
CA ILE A 113 2.19 9.45 -12.32
C ILE A 113 2.08 10.71 -13.17
N SER A 114 1.23 11.67 -12.75
CA SER A 114 1.10 12.98 -13.39
C SER A 114 2.39 13.81 -13.42
N GLU A 115 3.35 13.53 -12.55
CA GLU A 115 4.65 14.22 -12.48
C GLU A 115 5.72 13.56 -13.36
N PHE A 116 5.46 12.37 -13.92
CA PHE A 116 6.41 11.71 -14.82
C PHE A 116 6.59 12.50 -16.10
N SER A 117 7.81 12.49 -16.64
CA SER A 117 8.17 13.24 -17.87
C SER A 117 7.22 12.99 -19.04
N THR A 118 6.67 11.77 -19.12
CA THR A 118 5.72 11.36 -20.16
C THR A 118 4.35 12.03 -20.03
N TYR A 119 3.92 12.37 -18.82
CA TYR A 119 2.54 12.80 -18.55
C TYR A 119 2.42 14.24 -18.04
N ARG A 120 3.48 14.81 -17.43
CA ARG A 120 3.45 16.15 -16.79
C ARG A 120 3.08 17.30 -17.73
N GLY A 121 3.16 17.09 -19.05
CA GLY A 121 2.77 18.08 -20.06
C GLY A 121 1.27 18.08 -20.40
N LEU A 122 0.50 17.10 -19.91
CA LEU A 122 -0.93 17.01 -20.15
C LEU A 122 -1.70 17.99 -19.24
N GLU A 123 -2.78 18.55 -19.77
CA GLU A 123 -3.63 19.46 -18.99
C GLU A 123 -4.25 18.75 -17.77
N SER A 124 -4.67 17.50 -17.93
CA SER A 124 -5.20 16.66 -16.84
C SER A 124 -4.17 16.35 -15.74
N ALA A 125 -2.88 16.50 -16.02
CA ALA A 125 -1.79 16.26 -15.08
C ALA A 125 -1.42 17.50 -14.25
N ARG A 126 -2.02 18.65 -14.52
CA ARG A 126 -1.73 19.89 -13.79
C ARG A 126 -2.08 19.74 -12.31
N PRO A 127 -1.24 20.25 -11.40
CA PRO A 127 -1.47 20.16 -9.94
C PRO A 127 -2.83 20.72 -9.49
N GLU A 128 -3.31 21.77 -10.15
CA GLU A 128 -4.61 22.41 -9.86
C GLU A 128 -5.79 21.45 -10.08
N ASN A 129 -5.63 20.49 -11.00
CA ASN A 129 -6.64 19.47 -11.30
C ASN A 129 -6.56 18.25 -10.34
N LEU A 130 -5.46 18.13 -9.58
CA LEU A 130 -5.15 16.98 -8.74
C LEU A 130 -4.79 17.34 -7.28
N PRO A 131 -5.49 18.28 -6.63
CA PRO A 131 -5.08 18.81 -5.32
C PRO A 131 -5.05 17.73 -4.25
N ASN A 132 -6.01 16.80 -4.24
CA ASN A 132 -6.07 15.72 -3.28
C ASN A 132 -4.93 14.70 -3.49
N ALA A 133 -4.61 14.38 -4.74
CA ALA A 133 -3.53 13.45 -5.05
C ALA A 133 -2.18 14.02 -4.57
N HIS A 134 -1.90 15.29 -4.85
CA HIS A 134 -0.69 15.96 -4.37
C HIS A 134 -0.63 16.02 -2.84
N LYS A 135 -1.73 16.39 -2.17
CA LYS A 135 -1.81 16.41 -0.71
C LYS A 135 -1.47 15.03 -0.12
N MET A 136 -2.09 13.97 -0.65
CA MET A 136 -1.85 12.60 -0.18
C MET A 136 -0.44 12.14 -0.48
N ALA A 137 0.07 12.34 -1.70
CA ALA A 137 1.42 11.93 -2.09
C ALA A 137 2.52 12.60 -1.24
N ASN A 138 2.30 13.84 -0.82
CA ASN A 138 3.26 14.60 -0.01
C ASN A 138 3.25 14.23 1.48
N SER A 139 2.18 13.61 1.97
CA SER A 139 2.02 13.25 3.38
C SER A 139 2.13 11.76 3.67
N VAL A 140 1.92 10.89 2.67
CA VAL A 140 1.86 9.44 2.86
C VAL A 140 3.22 8.81 3.13
N LEU A 141 3.25 7.92 4.13
CA LEU A 141 4.35 6.99 4.39
C LEU A 141 3.75 5.63 4.76
N CYS A 142 4.06 4.59 3.98
CA CYS A 142 3.68 3.22 4.33
C CYS A 142 4.72 2.64 5.29
N LEU A 143 4.26 2.21 6.45
CA LEU A 143 5.10 1.52 7.43
C LEU A 143 5.42 0.09 6.97
N PRO A 144 6.52 -0.51 7.47
CA PRO A 144 6.82 -1.91 7.20
C PRO A 144 5.63 -2.81 7.54
N MET A 145 5.22 -3.65 6.57
CA MET A 145 4.06 -4.51 6.71
C MET A 145 4.32 -5.86 6.04
N HIS A 146 4.57 -6.90 6.84
CA HIS A 146 4.65 -8.27 6.37
C HIS A 146 4.30 -9.25 7.48
N HIS A 147 3.95 -10.49 7.10
CA HIS A 147 3.45 -11.52 8.02
C HIS A 147 4.50 -12.05 9.02
N ALA A 148 5.79 -11.83 8.74
CA ALA A 148 6.89 -12.27 9.60
C ALA A 148 7.55 -11.10 10.38
N LEU A 149 6.85 -9.97 10.53
CA LEU A 149 7.35 -8.86 11.34
C LEU A 149 7.35 -9.26 12.82
N SER A 150 8.52 -9.27 13.44
CA SER A 150 8.65 -9.63 14.87
C SER A 150 8.12 -8.52 15.77
N GLY A 151 7.89 -8.85 17.05
CA GLY A 151 7.53 -7.84 18.06
C GLY A 151 8.63 -6.79 18.23
N GLU A 152 9.90 -7.19 18.22
CA GLU A 152 11.05 -6.30 18.30
C GLU A 152 11.14 -5.35 17.10
N ASP A 153 10.93 -5.86 15.88
CA ASP A 153 10.89 -5.03 14.67
C ASP A 153 9.75 -4.02 14.72
N LEU A 154 8.59 -4.44 15.24
CA LEU A 154 7.45 -3.56 15.41
C LEU A 154 7.73 -2.43 16.41
N GLU A 155 8.30 -2.74 17.57
CA GLU A 155 8.71 -1.76 18.59
C GLU A 155 9.74 -0.80 18.02
N ARG A 156 10.69 -1.29 17.24
CA ARG A 156 11.68 -0.47 16.54
C ARG A 156 11.04 0.50 15.55
N VAL A 157 10.02 0.08 14.81
CA VAL A 157 9.25 0.98 13.94
C VAL A 157 8.49 2.02 14.77
N LEU A 158 7.83 1.59 15.84
CA LEU A 158 7.03 2.48 16.69
C LEU A 158 7.87 3.48 17.47
N SER A 159 9.14 3.18 17.76
CA SER A 159 10.04 4.10 18.46
C SER A 159 10.25 5.46 17.77
N PHE A 160 9.97 5.54 16.46
CA PHE A 160 10.04 6.81 15.72
C PHE A 160 8.88 7.76 16.00
N PHE A 161 7.82 7.29 16.64
CA PHE A 161 6.60 8.01 16.94
C PHE A 161 6.45 8.34 18.43
N ASN A 162 7.31 7.76 19.28
CA ASN A 162 7.37 8.11 20.69
C ASN A 162 8.09 9.45 20.83
N LYS A 163 7.41 10.45 21.45
CA LYS A 163 7.98 11.74 21.82
C LYS A 163 8.62 11.68 23.20
#